data_b5581daa865dd7a21fe9b0633cd5a2f0
#
_entry.id   b5581daa865dd7a21fe9b0633cd5a2f0
#
_cell.length_a   1.000
_cell.length_b   1.000
_cell.length_c   1.000
_cell.angle_alpha   90.00
_cell.angle_beta   90.00
_cell.angle_gamma   90.00
#
_symmetry.space_group_name_H-M   'P 1'
#
loop_
_entity.id
_entity.type
_entity.pdbx_description
1 polymer ?
#
loop_
_entity_poly.entity_id
_entity_poly.type
_entity_poly.pdbx_seq_one_letter_code
_entity_poly.pdbx_strand_id
1 'polypeptide(L)'
;MLLFPVTAQRRVRPLKLRAIYDGEALMTTKSAPYHAHIYYESQDRVTAEHLHQELSNAQGVGHFVSVLFVGEMRDKKVGPHPKPQFEVHFHEDALPRVLTLIKASGLAALVHPLTDDDLADHTSLSVWIGEPLPLDHSVLDPPGMNQGIARFGKSDV
;
A
#
# COMPACT_ATOMS: atom_id res chain seq x y z
N MET A 1 32.71 -2.42 62.91
CA MET A 1 32.00 -1.20 62.44
C MET A 1 32.73 -0.72 61.19
N LEU A 2 32.30 -1.21 60.03
CA LEU A 2 32.95 -0.94 58.75
C LEU A 2 32.04 0.02 57.95
N LEU A 3 32.53 1.20 57.71
CA LEU A 3 31.88 2.23 56.89
C LEU A 3 32.14 1.96 55.41
N PHE A 4 31.03 1.79 54.64
CA PHE A 4 31.07 1.74 53.17
C PHE A 4 31.02 3.16 52.58
N PRO A 5 31.77 3.46 51.54
CA PRO A 5 31.72 4.78 50.92
C PRO A 5 30.50 4.89 50.00
N VAL A 6 29.83 6.04 50.11
CA VAL A 6 28.72 6.47 49.23
C VAL A 6 29.28 6.80 47.85
N THR A 7 28.89 6.03 46.84
CA THR A 7 29.22 6.29 45.45
C THR A 7 28.41 7.48 44.91
N ALA A 8 29.08 8.45 44.35
CA ALA A 8 28.52 9.65 43.75
C ALA A 8 27.68 9.33 42.51
N GLN A 9 26.41 9.65 42.57
CA GLN A 9 25.49 9.63 41.41
C GLN A 9 25.90 10.75 40.43
N ARG A 10 26.38 10.37 39.25
CA ARG A 10 26.55 11.27 38.10
C ARG A 10 25.19 11.81 37.67
N ARG A 11 24.98 13.09 37.89
CA ARG A 11 23.85 13.84 37.29
C ARG A 11 24.03 13.85 35.78
N VAL A 12 23.17 13.14 35.07
CA VAL A 12 23.01 13.27 33.62
C VAL A 12 22.30 14.59 33.36
N ARG A 13 23.00 15.52 32.70
CA ARG A 13 22.40 16.78 32.24
C ARG A 13 21.38 16.47 31.11
N PRO A 14 20.15 17.04 31.14
CA PRO A 14 19.25 16.90 30.02
C PRO A 14 19.83 17.65 28.81
N LEU A 15 19.91 16.95 27.67
CA LEU A 15 20.16 17.57 26.37
C LEU A 15 19.03 18.58 26.12
N LYS A 16 19.39 19.86 26.03
CA LYS A 16 18.47 20.89 25.50
C LYS A 16 18.26 20.60 24.03
N LEU A 17 17.07 20.13 23.70
CA LEU A 17 16.56 20.07 22.32
C LEU A 17 16.44 21.53 21.82
N ARG A 18 17.43 21.99 21.07
CA ARG A 18 17.30 23.24 20.30
C ARG A 18 16.34 22.94 19.16
N ALA A 19 15.15 23.50 19.24
CA ALA A 19 14.28 23.62 18.08
C ALA A 19 14.96 24.56 17.08
N ILE A 20 15.54 24.00 16.02
CA ILE A 20 15.97 24.76 14.86
C ILE A 20 14.72 24.89 13.98
N TYR A 21 13.99 26.00 14.17
CA TYR A 21 13.03 26.47 13.19
C TYR A 21 13.82 27.25 12.12
N ASP A 22 14.45 26.52 11.22
CA ASP A 22 14.83 27.08 9.94
C ASP A 22 13.76 26.66 8.95
N GLY A 23 13.08 27.68 8.39
CA GLY A 23 11.98 27.54 7.43
C GLY A 23 12.45 27.03 6.06
N GLU A 24 13.03 25.82 6.02
CA GLU A 24 13.11 25.04 4.81
C GLU A 24 11.80 24.29 4.68
N ALA A 25 11.04 24.65 3.66
CA ALA A 25 9.88 23.87 3.22
C ALA A 25 10.33 22.41 3.14
N LEU A 26 9.79 21.58 4.07
CA LEU A 26 9.91 20.13 3.97
C LEU A 26 9.34 19.77 2.60
N MET A 27 10.23 19.59 1.62
CA MET A 27 9.84 18.89 0.39
C MET A 27 9.40 17.51 0.86
N THR A 28 8.10 17.34 1.02
CA THR A 28 7.50 16.03 1.22
C THR A 28 7.85 15.25 -0.04
N THR A 29 8.87 14.40 0.04
CA THR A 29 9.12 13.41 -0.99
C THR A 29 7.81 12.66 -1.14
N LYS A 30 7.18 12.82 -2.31
CA LYS A 30 5.90 12.19 -2.58
C LYS A 30 6.13 10.69 -2.40
N SER A 31 5.42 10.08 -1.46
CA SER A 31 5.50 8.64 -1.19
C SER A 31 5.26 7.86 -2.49
N ALA A 32 5.96 6.74 -2.67
CA ALA A 32 5.88 5.96 -3.89
C ALA A 32 4.43 5.49 -4.16
N PRO A 33 4.00 5.43 -5.43
CA PRO A 33 2.69 4.90 -5.79
C PRO A 33 2.67 3.38 -5.70
N TYR A 34 1.52 2.83 -5.25
CA TYR A 34 1.24 1.40 -5.13
C TYR A 34 -0.13 1.05 -5.66
N HIS A 35 -0.26 -0.18 -6.16
CA HIS A 35 -1.52 -0.84 -6.48
C HIS A 35 -1.73 -2.08 -5.61
N ALA A 36 -2.98 -2.39 -5.33
CA ALA A 36 -3.42 -3.70 -4.84
C ALA A 36 -4.58 -4.19 -5.72
N HIS A 37 -4.45 -5.40 -6.26
CA HIS A 37 -5.51 -6.11 -6.98
C HIS A 37 -6.06 -7.17 -6.05
N ILE A 38 -7.32 -7.02 -5.63
CA ILE A 38 -7.97 -7.85 -4.62
C ILE A 38 -8.96 -8.77 -5.32
N TYR A 39 -8.69 -10.09 -5.27
CA TYR A 39 -9.43 -11.10 -6.00
C TYR A 39 -10.56 -11.71 -5.17
N TYR A 40 -11.63 -12.08 -5.85
CA TYR A 40 -12.76 -12.78 -5.23
C TYR A 40 -13.38 -13.78 -6.20
N GLU A 41 -14.10 -14.74 -5.64
CA GLU A 41 -14.98 -15.64 -6.36
C GLU A 41 -16.43 -15.39 -5.92
N SER A 42 -17.38 -16.08 -6.53
CA SER A 42 -18.82 -15.87 -6.25
C SER A 42 -19.15 -16.04 -4.77
N GLN A 43 -18.55 -17.05 -4.11
CA GLN A 43 -18.73 -17.32 -2.70
C GLN A 43 -18.11 -16.25 -1.78
N ASP A 44 -17.11 -15.52 -2.27
CA ASP A 44 -16.39 -14.51 -1.50
C ASP A 44 -16.93 -13.11 -1.73
N ARG A 45 -17.92 -12.96 -2.62
CA ARG A 45 -18.40 -11.65 -3.08
C ARG A 45 -18.83 -10.74 -1.95
N VAL A 46 -19.55 -11.25 -0.97
CA VAL A 46 -20.00 -10.45 0.19
C VAL A 46 -18.82 -9.92 0.98
N THR A 47 -17.79 -10.76 1.18
CA THR A 47 -16.55 -10.35 1.86
C THR A 47 -15.82 -9.27 1.04
N ALA A 48 -15.75 -9.43 -0.28
CA ALA A 48 -15.15 -8.45 -1.18
C ALA A 48 -15.90 -7.11 -1.18
N GLU A 49 -17.23 -7.14 -1.18
CA GLU A 49 -18.07 -5.94 -1.07
C GLU A 49 -17.85 -5.20 0.25
N HIS A 50 -17.72 -5.92 1.36
CA HIS A 50 -17.42 -5.31 2.66
C HIS A 50 -16.05 -4.64 2.66
N LEU A 51 -15.01 -5.32 2.17
CA LEU A 51 -13.66 -4.75 2.09
C LEU A 51 -13.63 -3.54 1.14
N HIS A 52 -14.27 -3.66 -0.03
CA HIS A 52 -14.41 -2.56 -1.00
C HIS A 52 -15.06 -1.33 -0.36
N GLN A 53 -16.17 -1.53 0.37
CA GLN A 53 -16.88 -0.47 1.06
C GLN A 53 -16.03 0.16 2.17
N GLU A 54 -15.30 -0.65 2.94
CA GLU A 54 -14.40 -0.16 4.00
C GLU A 54 -13.29 0.72 3.42
N LEU A 55 -12.63 0.28 2.35
CA LEU A 55 -11.59 1.04 1.68
C LEU A 55 -12.15 2.32 1.03
N SER A 56 -13.32 2.24 0.40
CA SER A 56 -13.99 3.39 -0.22
C SER A 56 -14.39 4.46 0.80
N ASN A 57 -14.92 4.05 1.95
CA ASN A 57 -15.29 4.96 3.03
C ASN A 57 -14.06 5.61 3.69
N ALA A 58 -12.93 4.90 3.68
CA ALA A 58 -11.69 5.37 4.26
C ALA A 58 -10.89 6.27 3.30
N GLN A 59 -11.20 6.25 2.00
CA GLN A 59 -10.46 6.99 0.98
C GLN A 59 -10.35 8.47 1.34
N GLY A 60 -9.10 8.96 1.38
CA GLY A 60 -8.82 10.38 1.65
C GLY A 60 -9.09 10.85 3.08
N VAL A 61 -9.39 9.96 4.04
CA VAL A 61 -9.76 10.32 5.42
C VAL A 61 -8.74 9.80 6.44
N GLY A 62 -8.29 10.64 7.35
CA GLY A 62 -7.44 10.29 8.48
C GLY A 62 -6.16 9.55 8.06
N HIS A 63 -5.96 8.34 8.58
CA HIS A 63 -4.80 7.49 8.25
C HIS A 63 -4.85 6.89 6.83
N PHE A 64 -5.93 7.08 6.08
CA PHE A 64 -6.09 6.66 4.69
C PHE A 64 -6.07 7.84 3.71
N VAL A 65 -5.54 8.97 4.13
CA VAL A 65 -5.36 10.14 3.24
C VAL A 65 -4.61 9.74 1.96
N SER A 66 -3.73 8.75 2.05
CA SER A 66 -2.92 8.25 0.94
C SER A 66 -3.60 7.14 0.11
N VAL A 67 -4.83 6.72 0.42
CA VAL A 67 -5.68 5.91 -0.45
C VAL A 67 -6.41 6.85 -1.40
N LEU A 68 -6.05 6.81 -2.67
CA LEU A 68 -6.46 7.80 -3.66
C LEU A 68 -7.65 7.34 -4.49
N PHE A 69 -7.76 6.04 -4.73
CA PHE A 69 -8.77 5.48 -5.60
C PHE A 69 -9.09 4.04 -5.20
N VAL A 70 -10.37 3.70 -5.22
CA VAL A 70 -10.87 2.33 -5.09
C VAL A 70 -11.72 2.07 -6.32
N GLY A 71 -11.25 1.14 -7.17
CA GLY A 71 -11.87 0.82 -8.44
C GLY A 71 -13.18 0.04 -8.28
N GLU A 72 -13.97 0.00 -9.32
CA GLU A 72 -15.19 -0.81 -9.36
C GLU A 72 -14.89 -2.31 -9.26
N MET A 73 -15.80 -3.05 -8.68
CA MET A 73 -15.75 -4.52 -8.67
C MET A 73 -15.96 -5.05 -10.08
N ARG A 74 -14.96 -5.73 -10.63
CA ARG A 74 -14.98 -6.32 -11.98
C ARG A 74 -15.23 -7.82 -11.89
N ASP A 75 -16.41 -8.27 -12.31
CA ASP A 75 -16.84 -9.68 -12.25
C ASP A 75 -16.29 -10.53 -13.43
N LYS A 76 -15.18 -10.11 -14.02
CA LYS A 76 -14.54 -10.78 -15.17
C LYS A 76 -13.03 -10.57 -15.13
N LYS A 77 -12.32 -11.30 -15.98
CA LYS A 77 -10.90 -11.08 -16.25
C LYS A 77 -10.65 -9.64 -16.73
N VAL A 78 -9.61 -9.01 -16.21
CA VAL A 78 -9.17 -7.66 -16.60
C VAL A 78 -7.65 -7.63 -16.68
N GLY A 79 -7.11 -7.20 -17.81
CA GLY A 79 -5.67 -7.15 -18.03
C GLY A 79 -5.01 -8.52 -17.78
N PRO A 80 -3.92 -8.58 -16.99
CA PRO A 80 -3.23 -9.82 -16.68
C PRO A 80 -3.96 -10.70 -15.66
N HIS A 81 -5.03 -10.20 -15.02
CA HIS A 81 -5.67 -10.83 -13.87
C HIS A 81 -6.71 -11.87 -14.29
N PRO A 82 -6.56 -13.14 -13.86
CA PRO A 82 -7.38 -14.25 -14.36
C PRO A 82 -8.76 -14.37 -13.67
N LYS A 83 -8.99 -13.64 -12.58
CA LYS A 83 -10.20 -13.72 -11.75
C LYS A 83 -10.89 -12.37 -11.60
N PRO A 84 -12.17 -12.35 -11.19
CA PRO A 84 -12.84 -11.17 -10.68
C PRO A 84 -11.99 -10.46 -9.62
N GLN A 85 -11.95 -9.14 -9.69
CA GLN A 85 -11.13 -8.33 -8.79
C GLN A 85 -11.63 -6.87 -8.73
N PHE A 86 -11.13 -6.13 -7.77
CA PHE A 86 -11.12 -4.68 -7.77
C PHE A 86 -9.72 -4.19 -7.40
N GLU A 87 -9.39 -2.98 -7.83
CA GLU A 87 -8.08 -2.39 -7.56
C GLU A 87 -8.15 -1.25 -6.55
N VAL A 88 -7.05 -1.03 -5.86
CA VAL A 88 -6.87 0.09 -4.93
C VAL A 88 -5.57 0.79 -5.27
N HIS A 89 -5.63 2.11 -5.47
CA HIS A 89 -4.44 2.94 -5.69
C HIS A 89 -4.13 3.73 -4.42
N PHE A 90 -2.90 3.68 -3.98
CA PHE A 90 -2.48 4.33 -2.75
C PHE A 90 -0.99 4.68 -2.79
N HIS A 91 -0.55 5.55 -1.89
CA HIS A 91 0.87 5.79 -1.66
C HIS A 91 1.43 4.82 -0.61
N GLU A 92 2.75 4.61 -0.65
CA GLU A 92 3.48 3.66 0.21
C GLU A 92 3.20 3.82 1.71
N ASP A 93 2.94 5.03 2.18
CA ASP A 93 2.61 5.29 3.59
C ASP A 93 1.30 4.66 4.04
N ALA A 94 0.36 4.36 3.12
CA ALA A 94 -0.85 3.60 3.42
C ALA A 94 -0.64 2.08 3.36
N LEU A 95 0.49 1.59 2.82
CA LEU A 95 0.74 0.17 2.58
C LEU A 95 0.50 -0.72 3.81
N PRO A 96 1.04 -0.43 5.03
CA PRO A 96 0.83 -1.29 6.18
C PRO A 96 -0.65 -1.45 6.54
N ARG A 97 -1.44 -0.39 6.36
CA ARG A 97 -2.86 -0.38 6.68
C ARG A 97 -3.68 -1.15 5.65
N VAL A 98 -3.41 -0.91 4.37
CA VAL A 98 -4.07 -1.64 3.27
C VAL A 98 -3.79 -3.14 3.39
N LEU A 99 -2.53 -3.54 3.63
CA LEU A 99 -2.18 -4.95 3.85
C LEU A 99 -2.91 -5.56 5.04
N THR A 100 -3.08 -4.82 6.13
CA THR A 100 -3.80 -5.28 7.32
C THR A 100 -5.26 -5.59 7.00
N LEU A 101 -5.94 -4.70 6.26
CA LEU A 101 -7.34 -4.90 5.87
C LEU A 101 -7.50 -6.09 4.92
N ILE A 102 -6.64 -6.19 3.90
CA ILE A 102 -6.69 -7.30 2.95
C ILE A 102 -6.47 -8.64 3.68
N LYS A 103 -5.45 -8.73 4.54
CA LYS A 103 -5.18 -9.95 5.33
C LYS A 103 -6.35 -10.31 6.25
N ALA A 104 -6.98 -9.34 6.88
CA ALA A 104 -8.13 -9.56 7.76
C ALA A 104 -9.35 -10.08 6.99
N SER A 105 -9.54 -9.70 5.73
CA SER A 105 -10.63 -10.19 4.88
C SER A 105 -10.48 -11.66 4.48
N GLY A 106 -9.25 -12.20 4.48
CA GLY A 106 -8.96 -13.54 3.98
C GLY A 106 -8.93 -13.67 2.45
N LEU A 107 -9.14 -12.58 1.71
CA LEU A 107 -9.08 -12.57 0.25
C LEU A 107 -7.63 -12.61 -0.26
N ALA A 108 -7.44 -13.23 -1.43
CA ALA A 108 -6.16 -13.17 -2.11
C ALA A 108 -5.95 -11.80 -2.75
N ALA A 109 -4.70 -11.33 -2.78
CA ALA A 109 -4.36 -10.08 -3.45
C ALA A 109 -2.93 -10.09 -3.99
N LEU A 110 -2.72 -9.38 -5.09
CA LEU A 110 -1.43 -8.96 -5.60
C LEU A 110 -1.22 -7.50 -5.20
N VAL A 111 -0.11 -7.20 -4.54
CA VAL A 111 0.26 -5.84 -4.15
C VAL A 111 1.62 -5.51 -4.72
N HIS A 112 1.75 -4.39 -5.40
CA HIS A 112 2.99 -4.01 -6.06
C HIS A 112 3.20 -2.48 -6.08
N PRO A 113 4.45 -2.01 -6.13
CA PRO A 113 4.73 -0.63 -6.48
C PRO A 113 4.28 -0.35 -7.92
N LEU A 114 4.06 0.90 -8.25
CA LEU A 114 3.80 1.33 -9.62
C LEU A 114 5.04 2.02 -10.16
N THR A 115 5.83 1.27 -10.94
CA THR A 115 7.06 1.75 -11.57
C THR A 115 6.89 1.90 -13.08
N ASP A 116 7.97 2.16 -13.80
CA ASP A 116 8.01 2.23 -15.26
C ASP A 116 8.23 0.86 -15.92
N ASP A 117 8.25 -0.21 -15.15
CA ASP A 117 8.42 -1.59 -15.59
C ASP A 117 7.23 -2.44 -15.13
N ASP A 118 6.21 -2.53 -15.97
CA ASP A 118 4.95 -3.22 -15.67
C ASP A 118 5.16 -4.73 -15.41
N LEU A 119 6.11 -5.35 -16.10
CA LEU A 119 6.45 -6.76 -15.86
C LEU A 119 7.10 -6.97 -14.50
N ALA A 120 8.04 -6.11 -14.11
CA ALA A 120 8.67 -6.16 -12.79
C ALA A 120 7.64 -5.92 -11.68
N ASP A 121 6.74 -4.95 -11.87
CA ASP A 121 5.65 -4.65 -10.94
C ASP A 121 4.77 -5.87 -10.67
N HIS A 122 4.43 -6.65 -11.69
CA HIS A 122 3.59 -7.85 -11.58
C HIS A 122 4.34 -9.14 -11.27
N THR A 123 5.67 -9.11 -11.18
CA THR A 123 6.52 -10.29 -10.93
C THR A 123 7.48 -10.07 -9.76
N SER A 124 8.68 -9.55 -10.04
CA SER A 124 9.77 -9.47 -9.05
C SER A 124 9.55 -8.45 -7.94
N LEU A 125 8.74 -7.42 -8.17
CA LEU A 125 8.43 -6.37 -7.21
C LEU A 125 7.09 -6.60 -6.49
N SER A 126 6.32 -7.59 -6.91
CA SER A 126 5.01 -7.87 -6.32
C SER A 126 5.10 -8.72 -5.04
N VAL A 127 4.11 -8.54 -4.19
CA VAL A 127 3.88 -9.36 -3.00
C VAL A 127 2.48 -9.94 -3.07
N TRP A 128 2.36 -11.26 -2.90
CA TRP A 128 1.09 -11.94 -2.82
C TRP A 128 0.59 -12.05 -1.38
N ILE A 129 -0.72 -11.85 -1.21
CA ILE A 129 -1.46 -12.25 -0.02
C ILE A 129 -2.34 -13.43 -0.43
N GLY A 130 -2.22 -14.56 0.27
CA GLY A 130 -2.84 -15.82 -0.14
C GLY A 130 -2.08 -16.51 -1.29
N GLU A 131 -2.77 -17.41 -2.00
CA GLU A 131 -2.17 -18.19 -3.08
C GLU A 131 -1.97 -17.33 -4.34
N PRO A 132 -0.75 -17.35 -4.93
CA PRO A 132 -0.49 -16.66 -6.20
C PRO A 132 -1.38 -17.18 -7.33
N LEU A 133 -1.80 -16.29 -8.22
CA LEU A 133 -2.57 -16.63 -9.41
C LEU A 133 -1.68 -16.58 -10.66
N PRO A 134 -1.97 -17.40 -11.68
CA PRO A 134 -1.25 -17.37 -12.95
C PRO A 134 -1.67 -16.12 -13.76
N LEU A 135 -0.85 -15.07 -13.70
CA LEU A 135 -1.08 -13.85 -14.47
C LEU A 135 -0.73 -14.07 -15.95
N ASP A 136 -1.47 -13.38 -16.82
CA ASP A 136 -1.13 -13.32 -18.25
C ASP A 136 -0.15 -12.17 -18.50
N HIS A 137 1.13 -12.48 -18.44
CA HIS A 137 2.19 -11.50 -18.64
C HIS A 137 2.28 -10.97 -20.08
N SER A 138 1.62 -11.61 -21.05
CA SER A 138 1.68 -11.21 -22.45
C SER A 138 0.95 -9.92 -22.76
N VAL A 139 0.07 -9.48 -21.86
CA VAL A 139 -0.72 -8.24 -21.99
C VAL A 139 -0.15 -7.05 -21.23
N LEU A 140 0.98 -7.26 -20.53
CA LEU A 140 1.66 -6.17 -19.80
C LEU A 140 2.38 -5.22 -20.75
N ASP A 141 2.49 -3.96 -20.35
CA ASP A 141 3.21 -2.95 -21.13
C ASP A 141 4.71 -3.29 -21.23
N PRO A 142 5.35 -2.97 -22.36
CA PRO A 142 6.80 -3.06 -22.46
C PRO A 142 7.50 -2.12 -21.46
N PRO A 143 8.74 -2.40 -21.03
CA PRO A 143 9.51 -1.53 -20.17
C PRO A 143 9.57 -0.08 -20.70
N GLY A 144 9.38 0.90 -19.83
CA GLY A 144 9.34 2.31 -20.17
C GLY A 144 8.00 2.80 -20.76
N MET A 145 6.99 1.95 -20.86
CA MET A 145 5.67 2.28 -21.42
C MET A 145 4.51 1.99 -20.46
N ASN A 146 4.78 1.82 -19.17
CA ASN A 146 3.75 1.52 -18.17
C ASN A 146 2.69 2.63 -18.10
N GLN A 147 1.54 2.38 -18.76
CA GLN A 147 0.41 3.31 -18.76
C GLN A 147 -0.34 3.36 -17.43
N GLY A 148 -0.15 2.38 -16.55
CA GLY A 148 -0.70 2.36 -15.20
C GLY A 148 -0.28 3.58 -14.40
N ILE A 149 0.94 4.09 -14.61
CA ILE A 149 1.42 5.33 -13.98
C ILE A 149 0.52 6.53 -14.33
N ALA A 150 0.09 6.63 -15.57
CA ALA A 150 -0.77 7.73 -16.03
C ALA A 150 -2.19 7.67 -15.44
N ARG A 151 -2.64 6.50 -15.01
CA ARG A 151 -3.97 6.24 -14.43
C ARG A 151 -3.98 6.31 -12.91
N PHE A 152 -2.81 6.39 -12.28
CA PHE A 152 -2.69 6.37 -10.82
C PHE A 152 -3.60 7.41 -10.16
N GLY A 153 -4.45 6.93 -9.24
CA GLY A 153 -5.43 7.75 -8.53
C GLY A 153 -6.66 8.15 -9.35
N LYS A 154 -6.90 7.53 -10.51
CA LYS A 154 -8.03 7.79 -11.40
C LYS A 154 -8.73 6.50 -11.79
N SER A 155 -10.01 6.63 -12.20
CA SER A 155 -10.71 5.53 -12.85
C SER A 155 -10.08 5.19 -14.20
N ASP A 156 -10.09 3.91 -14.55
CA ASP A 156 -9.66 3.41 -15.87
C ASP A 156 -10.73 3.58 -16.97
N VAL A 157 -11.86 4.18 -16.62
CA VAL A 157 -13.02 4.37 -17.51
C VAL A 157 -13.29 5.85 -17.71
#